data_6932da5fcbb0a8af1d9f9828b7d84b83
#
_entry.id   6932da5fcbb0a8af1d9f9828b7d84b83
#
_cell.length_a   1.000
_cell.length_b   1.000
_cell.length_c   1.000
_cell.angle_alpha   90.00
_cell.angle_beta   90.00
_cell.angle_gamma   90.00
#
_symmetry.space_group_name_H-M   'P 1'
#
loop_
_entity.id
_entity.type
_entity.pdbx_description
1 polymer ?
#
loop_
_entity_poly.entity_id
_entity_poly.type
_entity_poly.pdbx_seq_one_letter_code
_entity_poly.pdbx_strand_id
1 'polypeptide(L)'
;MRNSNIPTRSWERPKEELQSVNEELHTVNTELNSKIDELDRANSDLRNLFESTQIATVLLDAELIIRSFTPAVTTIFNLISTDRGRPLTDIVSHVETGDLRRDIRMVLERGQTMERSIVRSDKSAQYLMRILPYRGRNNVIEGVLLTFFDLTNWSELKPIAGADGLLPAGRSK
;
A
#
# COMPACT_ATOMS: atom_id res chain seq x y z
N MET A 1 -1.85 -5.35 81.70
CA MET A 1 -1.09 -5.76 80.51
C MET A 1 -2.10 -6.02 79.38
N ARG A 2 -2.24 -5.09 78.47
CA ARG A 2 -3.06 -5.23 77.25
C ARG A 2 -2.18 -5.62 76.14
N ASN A 3 -2.27 -6.86 75.66
CA ASN A 3 -1.66 -7.33 74.45
C ASN A 3 -2.41 -6.70 73.26
N SER A 4 -1.78 -5.70 72.65
CA SER A 4 -2.23 -5.17 71.37
C SER A 4 -1.68 -6.05 70.23
N ASN A 5 -2.43 -7.10 69.91
CA ASN A 5 -2.19 -7.88 68.71
C ASN A 5 -2.72 -7.10 67.51
N ILE A 6 -1.88 -6.23 66.96
CA ILE A 6 -2.16 -5.56 65.68
C ILE A 6 -1.83 -6.58 64.61
N PRO A 7 -2.79 -7.02 63.78
CA PRO A 7 -2.49 -7.96 62.70
C PRO A 7 -1.67 -7.24 61.63
N THR A 8 -0.42 -7.60 61.50
CA THR A 8 0.51 -7.17 60.48
C THR A 8 0.12 -7.62 59.07
N ARG A 9 -0.99 -8.34 58.91
CA ARG A 9 -1.46 -8.90 57.62
C ARG A 9 -2.13 -7.94 56.67
N SER A 10 -2.50 -6.74 57.10
CA SER A 10 -3.24 -5.79 56.22
C SER A 10 -2.34 -5.00 55.25
N TRP A 11 -1.05 -4.96 55.51
CA TRP A 11 -0.07 -4.21 54.71
C TRP A 11 0.62 -5.06 53.62
N GLU A 12 0.59 -6.36 53.71
CA GLU A 12 1.22 -7.29 52.79
C GLU A 12 0.40 -7.46 51.49
N ARG A 13 -0.93 -7.48 51.58
CA ARG A 13 -1.82 -7.63 50.41
C ARG A 13 -1.72 -6.50 49.38
N PRO A 14 -1.72 -5.20 49.76
CA PRO A 14 -1.56 -4.13 48.80
C PRO A 14 -0.20 -4.14 48.13
N LYS A 15 0.83 -4.60 48.82
CA LYS A 15 2.19 -4.68 48.30
C LYS A 15 2.33 -5.80 47.28
N GLU A 16 1.73 -6.95 47.51
CA GLU A 16 1.67 -8.08 46.58
C GLU A 16 0.84 -7.75 45.34
N GLU A 17 -0.31 -7.06 45.51
CA GLU A 17 -1.13 -6.59 44.38
C GLU A 17 -0.39 -5.57 43.53
N LEU A 18 0.32 -4.61 44.13
CA LEU A 18 1.15 -3.65 43.40
C LEU A 18 2.31 -4.30 42.67
N GLN A 19 2.93 -5.32 43.24
CA GLN A 19 3.98 -6.10 42.59
C GLN A 19 3.44 -6.88 41.40
N SER A 20 2.27 -7.54 41.57
CA SER A 20 1.61 -8.29 40.50
C SER A 20 1.23 -7.36 39.32
N VAL A 21 0.64 -6.19 39.59
CA VAL A 21 0.31 -5.20 38.58
C VAL A 21 1.56 -4.68 37.86
N ASN A 22 2.65 -4.47 38.59
CA ASN A 22 3.92 -4.03 38.02
C ASN A 22 4.54 -5.09 37.09
N GLU A 23 4.46 -6.37 37.47
CA GLU A 23 4.90 -7.50 36.64
C GLU A 23 4.04 -7.62 35.38
N GLU A 24 2.70 -7.47 35.49
CA GLU A 24 1.80 -7.45 34.33
C GLU A 24 2.11 -6.27 33.40
N LEU A 25 2.32 -5.06 33.94
CA LEU A 25 2.70 -3.89 33.15
C LEU A 25 4.04 -4.10 32.43
N HIS A 26 5.00 -4.73 33.09
CA HIS A 26 6.29 -5.02 32.47
C HIS A 26 6.13 -6.03 31.31
N THR A 27 5.31 -7.07 31.51
CA THR A 27 5.00 -8.06 30.48
C THR A 27 4.30 -7.42 29.28
N VAL A 28 3.25 -6.62 29.52
CA VAL A 28 2.51 -5.91 28.46
C VAL A 28 3.43 -4.93 27.72
N ASN A 29 4.30 -4.21 28.44
CA ASN A 29 5.24 -3.29 27.82
C ASN A 29 6.25 -4.03 26.93
N THR A 30 6.74 -5.18 27.36
CA THR A 30 7.63 -6.05 26.57
C THR A 30 6.93 -6.58 25.32
N GLU A 31 5.67 -7.02 25.43
CA GLU A 31 4.86 -7.48 24.31
C GLU A 31 4.60 -6.33 23.31
N LEU A 32 4.28 -5.13 23.79
CA LEU A 32 4.07 -3.96 22.95
C LEU A 32 5.34 -3.61 22.18
N ASN A 33 6.50 -3.58 22.82
CA ASN A 33 7.77 -3.31 22.15
C ASN A 33 8.08 -4.38 21.09
N SER A 34 7.83 -5.66 21.39
CA SER A 34 7.99 -6.75 20.42
C SER A 34 7.05 -6.60 19.22
N LYS A 35 5.80 -6.16 19.44
CA LYS A 35 4.85 -5.88 18.35
C LYS A 35 5.24 -4.67 17.52
N ILE A 36 5.79 -3.62 18.12
CA ILE A 36 6.31 -2.46 17.40
C ILE A 36 7.46 -2.89 16.50
N ASP A 37 8.43 -3.66 17.02
CA ASP A 37 9.56 -4.15 16.23
C ASP A 37 9.11 -5.05 15.07
N GLU A 38 8.11 -5.91 15.29
CA GLU A 38 7.52 -6.76 14.25
C GLU A 38 6.85 -5.93 13.15
N LEU A 39 6.09 -4.91 13.53
CA LEU A 39 5.45 -3.98 12.59
C LEU A 39 6.46 -3.16 11.80
N ASP A 40 7.51 -2.69 12.44
CA ASP A 40 8.58 -1.92 11.78
C ASP A 40 9.33 -2.77 10.75
N ARG A 41 9.61 -4.03 11.07
CA ARG A 41 10.21 -4.97 10.11
C ARG A 41 9.28 -5.24 8.94
N ALA A 42 8.01 -5.57 9.19
CA ALA A 42 7.03 -5.82 8.14
C ALA A 42 6.84 -4.59 7.23
N ASN A 43 6.82 -3.39 7.81
CA ASN A 43 6.71 -2.13 7.05
C ASN A 43 7.97 -1.89 6.19
N SER A 44 9.16 -2.19 6.74
CA SER A 44 10.42 -2.08 6.00
C SER A 44 10.49 -3.08 4.84
N ASP A 45 10.05 -4.31 5.07
CA ASP A 45 10.01 -5.35 4.03
C ASP A 45 9.04 -4.98 2.91
N LEU A 46 7.85 -4.49 3.25
CA LEU A 46 6.88 -3.97 2.27
C LEU A 46 7.46 -2.80 1.48
N ARG A 47 8.12 -1.86 2.14
CA ARG A 47 8.76 -0.72 1.47
C ARG A 47 9.83 -1.20 0.50
N ASN A 48 10.70 -2.11 0.91
CA ASN A 48 11.75 -2.69 0.07
C ASN A 48 11.16 -3.41 -1.15
N LEU A 49 10.07 -4.16 -0.98
CA LEU A 49 9.36 -4.80 -2.09
C LEU A 49 8.82 -3.76 -3.09
N PHE A 50 8.17 -2.71 -2.60
CA PHE A 50 7.65 -1.64 -3.48
C PHE A 50 8.76 -0.90 -4.21
N GLU A 51 9.89 -0.62 -3.54
CA GLU A 51 11.03 0.06 -4.15
C GLU A 51 11.76 -0.82 -5.18
N SER A 52 11.81 -2.13 -4.94
CA SER A 52 12.49 -3.08 -5.84
C SER A 52 11.71 -3.40 -7.11
N THR A 53 10.38 -3.27 -7.11
CA THR A 53 9.54 -3.65 -8.27
C THR A 53 9.61 -2.67 -9.43
N GLN A 54 10.20 -1.48 -9.26
CA GLN A 54 10.24 -0.39 -10.24
C GLN A 54 8.86 0.00 -10.82
N ILE A 55 7.79 -0.48 -10.20
CA ILE A 55 6.42 -0.13 -10.61
C ILE A 55 6.10 1.25 -10.06
N ALA A 56 5.80 2.17 -10.95
CA ALA A 56 5.34 3.49 -10.58
C ALA A 56 3.92 3.40 -10.01
N THR A 57 3.77 3.73 -8.72
CA THR A 57 2.49 3.58 -7.99
C THR A 57 2.23 4.81 -7.13
N VAL A 58 0.97 5.26 -7.12
CA VAL A 58 0.47 6.33 -6.23
C VAL A 58 -0.77 5.82 -5.51
N LEU A 59 -0.82 5.95 -4.20
CA LEU A 59 -1.99 5.71 -3.37
C LEU A 59 -2.65 7.04 -3.04
N LEU A 60 -3.92 7.19 -3.43
CA LEU A 60 -4.74 8.36 -3.17
C LEU A 60 -5.90 8.00 -2.24
N ASP A 61 -6.36 8.96 -1.46
CA ASP A 61 -7.66 8.86 -0.78
C ASP A 61 -8.83 9.26 -1.69
N ALA A 62 -10.04 9.26 -1.13
CA ALA A 62 -11.27 9.60 -1.88
C ALA A 62 -11.28 11.06 -2.39
N GLU A 63 -10.55 11.95 -1.75
CA GLU A 63 -10.38 13.37 -2.10
C GLU A 63 -9.21 13.61 -3.07
N LEU A 64 -8.57 12.53 -3.59
CA LEU A 64 -7.41 12.60 -4.48
C LEU A 64 -6.13 13.12 -3.80
N ILE A 65 -6.08 13.06 -2.49
CA ILE A 65 -4.90 13.44 -1.71
C ILE A 65 -3.89 12.30 -1.74
N ILE A 66 -2.64 12.63 -1.98
CA ILE A 66 -1.53 11.67 -2.03
C ILE A 66 -1.23 11.14 -0.63
N ARG A 67 -1.52 9.86 -0.39
CA ARG A 67 -1.15 9.16 0.85
C ARG A 67 0.26 8.59 0.80
N SER A 68 0.59 7.95 -0.31
CA SER A 68 1.90 7.33 -0.51
C SER A 68 2.20 7.17 -2.00
N PHE A 69 3.46 7.03 -2.33
CA PHE A 69 3.91 6.74 -3.70
C PHE A 69 5.26 6.04 -3.69
N THR A 70 5.55 5.32 -4.77
CA THR A 70 6.85 4.69 -5.00
C THR A 70 7.81 5.67 -5.69
N PRO A 71 9.14 5.54 -5.49
CA PRO A 71 10.12 6.38 -6.18
C PRO A 71 9.99 6.35 -7.70
N ALA A 72 9.63 5.21 -8.28
CA ALA A 72 9.47 5.05 -9.73
C ALA A 72 8.44 6.02 -10.35
N VAL A 73 7.46 6.49 -9.57
CA VAL A 73 6.43 7.42 -10.07
C VAL A 73 6.96 8.80 -10.39
N THR A 74 8.14 9.17 -9.89
CA THR A 74 8.76 10.49 -10.16
C THR A 74 9.11 10.69 -11.62
N THR A 75 9.20 9.61 -12.41
CA THR A 75 9.36 9.68 -13.87
C THR A 75 8.08 10.11 -14.59
N ILE A 76 6.92 9.94 -13.95
CA ILE A 76 5.59 10.20 -14.52
C ILE A 76 5.02 11.52 -13.98
N PHE A 77 5.15 11.75 -12.68
CA PHE A 77 4.74 12.98 -11.99
C PHE A 77 5.95 13.62 -11.33
N ASN A 78 6.00 14.93 -11.34
CA ASN A 78 7.05 15.67 -10.62
C ASN A 78 6.77 15.68 -9.10
N LEU A 79 6.88 14.50 -8.47
CA LEU A 79 6.61 14.28 -7.05
C LEU A 79 7.89 14.31 -6.23
N ILE A 80 7.81 14.98 -5.08
CA ILE A 80 8.82 14.97 -4.02
C ILE A 80 8.21 14.45 -2.72
N SER A 81 9.05 14.03 -1.78
CA SER A 81 8.58 13.41 -0.52
C SER A 81 7.63 14.29 0.30
N THR A 82 7.73 15.61 0.16
CA THR A 82 6.88 16.59 0.85
C THR A 82 5.50 16.76 0.21
N ASP A 83 5.23 16.18 -0.97
CA ASP A 83 3.93 16.27 -1.64
C ASP A 83 2.88 15.29 -1.08
N ARG A 84 3.26 14.46 -0.11
CA ARG A 84 2.28 13.68 0.65
C ARG A 84 1.33 14.63 1.38
N GLY A 85 0.04 14.33 1.31
CA GLY A 85 -1.00 15.20 1.86
C GLY A 85 -1.47 16.31 0.91
N ARG A 86 -0.94 16.38 -0.31
CA ARG A 86 -1.39 17.32 -1.34
C ARG A 86 -2.26 16.63 -2.39
N PRO A 87 -3.19 17.35 -3.03
CA PRO A 87 -3.95 16.81 -4.15
C PRO A 87 -3.04 16.44 -5.33
N LEU A 88 -3.22 15.26 -5.91
CA LEU A 88 -2.47 14.85 -7.11
C LEU A 88 -2.72 15.79 -8.29
N THR A 89 -3.90 16.40 -8.34
CA THR A 89 -4.29 17.33 -9.40
C THR A 89 -3.46 18.62 -9.45
N ASP A 90 -2.76 18.94 -8.35
CA ASP A 90 -1.88 20.11 -8.26
C ASP A 90 -0.45 19.80 -8.70
N ILE A 91 -0.15 18.54 -9.00
CA ILE A 91 1.16 18.06 -9.37
C ILE A 91 1.30 18.04 -10.91
N VAL A 92 2.43 18.52 -11.38
CA VAL A 92 2.76 18.49 -12.82
C VAL A 92 2.96 17.05 -13.27
N SER A 93 2.22 16.66 -14.31
CA SER A 93 2.34 15.37 -14.98
C SER A 93 3.23 15.47 -16.22
N HIS A 94 4.09 14.48 -16.41
CA HIS A 94 4.89 14.32 -17.64
C HIS A 94 4.16 13.45 -18.69
N VAL A 95 2.95 12.99 -18.40
CA VAL A 95 2.13 12.15 -19.27
C VAL A 95 0.76 12.79 -19.50
N GLU A 96 0.17 12.45 -20.64
CA GLU A 96 -1.17 12.87 -20.99
C GLU A 96 -2.21 11.94 -20.35
N THR A 97 -2.60 12.26 -19.11
CA THR A 97 -3.55 11.43 -18.33
C THR A 97 -5.01 11.63 -18.75
N GLY A 98 -5.31 12.63 -19.59
CA GLY A 98 -6.69 13.02 -19.88
C GLY A 98 -7.42 13.55 -18.62
N ASP A 99 -8.71 13.26 -18.49
CA ASP A 99 -9.48 13.63 -17.28
C ASP A 99 -9.33 12.58 -16.17
N LEU A 100 -8.15 12.59 -15.53
CA LEU A 100 -7.82 11.67 -14.44
C LEU A 100 -8.79 11.78 -13.26
N ARG A 101 -9.27 12.97 -12.96
CA ARG A 101 -10.24 13.20 -11.88
C ARG A 101 -11.56 12.48 -12.14
N ARG A 102 -12.04 12.52 -13.35
CA ARG A 102 -13.26 11.82 -13.78
C ARG A 102 -13.07 10.30 -13.70
N ASP A 103 -11.95 9.81 -14.18
CA ASP A 103 -11.64 8.38 -14.20
C ASP A 103 -11.55 7.81 -12.78
N ILE A 104 -10.88 8.52 -11.87
CA ILE A 104 -10.79 8.13 -10.46
C ILE A 104 -12.17 8.13 -9.80
N ARG A 105 -12.99 9.16 -10.05
CA ARG A 105 -14.35 9.23 -9.50
C ARG A 105 -15.20 8.04 -9.95
N MET A 106 -15.12 7.65 -11.22
CA MET A 106 -15.82 6.45 -11.71
C MET A 106 -15.38 5.17 -10.99
N VAL A 107 -14.08 5.02 -10.70
CA VAL A 107 -13.58 3.87 -9.95
C VAL A 107 -14.06 3.88 -8.52
N LEU A 108 -14.07 5.05 -7.85
CA LEU A 108 -14.60 5.19 -6.48
C LEU A 108 -16.10 4.86 -6.39
N GLU A 109 -16.90 5.30 -7.38
CA GLU A 109 -18.35 5.08 -7.39
C GLU A 109 -18.72 3.64 -7.77
N ARG A 110 -18.04 3.06 -8.76
CA ARG A 110 -18.39 1.75 -9.31
C ARG A 110 -17.63 0.59 -8.63
N GLY A 111 -16.52 0.88 -7.99
CA GLY A 111 -15.66 -0.14 -7.37
C GLY A 111 -15.01 -1.09 -8.37
N GLN A 112 -14.90 -0.69 -9.63
CA GLN A 112 -14.32 -1.48 -10.72
C GLN A 112 -12.98 -0.87 -11.14
N THR A 113 -12.03 -1.74 -11.47
CA THR A 113 -10.72 -1.34 -11.99
C THR A 113 -10.89 -0.72 -13.38
N MET A 114 -10.15 0.35 -13.66
CA MET A 114 -10.06 0.99 -14.96
C MET A 114 -8.62 0.91 -15.48
N GLU A 115 -8.49 0.68 -16.78
CA GLU A 115 -7.21 0.68 -17.48
C GLU A 115 -7.24 1.64 -18.67
N ARG A 116 -6.13 2.34 -18.88
CA ARG A 116 -5.96 3.23 -20.02
C ARG A 116 -4.51 3.26 -20.46
N SER A 117 -4.28 3.20 -21.77
CA SER A 117 -2.98 3.51 -22.35
C SER A 117 -2.78 5.03 -22.37
N ILE A 118 -1.64 5.47 -21.86
CA ILE A 118 -1.23 6.87 -21.83
C ILE A 118 0.16 7.02 -22.41
N VAL A 119 0.44 8.18 -22.94
CA VAL A 119 1.71 8.49 -23.60
C VAL A 119 2.38 9.62 -22.86
N ARG A 120 3.70 9.58 -22.79
CA ARG A 120 4.49 10.70 -22.28
C ARG A 120 4.31 11.92 -23.19
N SER A 121 4.34 13.11 -22.61
CA SER A 121 4.10 14.36 -23.36
C SER A 121 5.08 14.59 -24.49
N ASP A 122 6.29 14.07 -24.38
CA ASP A 122 7.33 14.07 -25.43
C ASP A 122 7.24 12.88 -26.40
N LYS A 123 6.23 11.99 -26.20
CA LYS A 123 6.02 10.74 -26.95
C LYS A 123 7.17 9.74 -26.90
N SER A 124 8.09 9.88 -25.96
CA SER A 124 9.25 9.00 -25.79
C SER A 124 8.91 7.68 -25.09
N ALA A 125 7.79 7.62 -24.37
CA ALA A 125 7.38 6.44 -23.60
C ALA A 125 5.86 6.26 -23.62
N GLN A 126 5.44 5.00 -23.54
CA GLN A 126 4.03 4.59 -23.41
C GLN A 126 3.85 3.80 -22.13
N TYR A 127 2.78 4.11 -21.41
CA TYR A 127 2.44 3.44 -20.15
C TYR A 127 1.02 2.88 -20.19
N LEU A 128 0.82 1.75 -19.52
CA LEU A 128 -0.51 1.29 -19.13
C LEU A 128 -0.79 1.86 -17.74
N MET A 129 -1.71 2.80 -17.66
CA MET A 129 -2.24 3.30 -16.40
C MET A 129 -3.39 2.41 -15.95
N ARG A 130 -3.33 1.93 -14.71
CA ARG A 130 -4.39 1.15 -14.07
C ARG A 130 -4.83 1.87 -12.81
N ILE A 131 -6.13 2.04 -12.65
CA ILE A 131 -6.75 2.64 -11.47
C ILE A 131 -7.55 1.55 -10.76
N LEU A 132 -7.13 1.21 -9.53
CA LEU A 132 -7.76 0.16 -8.73
C LEU A 132 -8.42 0.79 -7.50
N PRO A 133 -9.62 0.32 -7.08
CA PRO A 133 -10.20 0.76 -5.83
C PRO A 133 -9.38 0.20 -4.65
N TYR A 134 -9.00 1.08 -3.73
CA TYR A 134 -8.36 0.69 -2.48
C TYR A 134 -9.44 0.53 -1.39
N ARG A 135 -9.49 -0.65 -0.78
CA ARG A 135 -10.47 -0.98 0.24
C ARG A 135 -9.82 -1.08 1.62
N GLY A 136 -10.44 -0.44 2.60
CA GLY A 136 -10.04 -0.53 3.99
C GLY A 136 -10.50 -1.81 4.68
N ARG A 137 -10.34 -1.87 5.99
CA ARG A 137 -10.63 -3.06 6.82
C ARG A 137 -12.07 -3.56 6.72
N ASN A 138 -13.03 -2.68 6.47
CA ASN A 138 -14.46 -3.02 6.38
C ASN A 138 -14.92 -3.22 4.92
N ASN A 139 -14.01 -3.48 3.99
CA ASN A 139 -14.29 -3.60 2.55
C ASN A 139 -14.92 -2.35 1.92
N VAL A 140 -14.84 -1.21 2.60
CA VAL A 140 -15.26 0.11 2.10
C VAL A 140 -14.14 0.69 1.24
N ILE A 141 -14.50 1.32 0.12
CA ILE A 141 -13.52 1.99 -0.74
C ILE A 141 -13.09 3.28 -0.04
N GLU A 142 -11.82 3.34 0.35
CA GLU A 142 -11.20 4.47 1.04
C GLU A 142 -10.35 5.35 0.11
N GLY A 143 -10.15 4.89 -1.11
CA GLY A 143 -9.33 5.58 -2.07
C GLY A 143 -9.06 4.75 -3.32
N VAL A 144 -8.04 5.12 -4.06
CA VAL A 144 -7.59 4.43 -5.27
C VAL A 144 -6.09 4.24 -5.31
N LEU A 145 -5.68 3.17 -5.94
CA LEU A 145 -4.29 2.88 -6.27
C LEU A 145 -4.09 3.09 -7.77
N LEU A 146 -3.24 4.05 -8.14
CA LEU A 146 -2.79 4.25 -9.51
C LEU A 146 -1.49 3.50 -9.72
N THR A 147 -1.43 2.64 -10.72
CA THR A 147 -0.21 1.95 -11.14
C THR A 147 0.08 2.25 -12.61
N PHE A 148 1.36 2.38 -12.92
CA PHE A 148 1.83 2.67 -14.27
C PHE A 148 2.85 1.62 -14.67
N PHE A 149 2.54 0.90 -15.73
CA PHE A 149 3.44 -0.09 -16.32
C PHE A 149 4.05 0.49 -17.56
N ASP A 150 5.38 0.51 -17.64
CA ASP A 150 6.10 0.95 -18.82
C ASP A 150 5.94 -0.08 -19.94
N LEU A 151 5.35 0.35 -21.05
CA LEU A 151 5.15 -0.47 -22.24
C LEU A 151 6.13 -0.12 -23.35
N THR A 152 7.05 0.80 -23.12
CA THR A 152 7.96 1.33 -24.15
C THR A 152 8.74 0.20 -24.83
N ASN A 153 9.20 -0.77 -24.07
CA ASN A 153 9.95 -1.93 -24.58
C ASN A 153 9.10 -3.19 -24.75
N TRP A 154 7.78 -3.11 -24.50
CA TRP A 154 6.90 -4.29 -24.60
C TRP A 154 6.77 -4.83 -26.02
N SER A 155 6.90 -3.98 -27.04
CA SER A 155 6.87 -4.38 -28.45
C SER A 155 8.15 -5.13 -28.89
N GLU A 156 9.25 -5.04 -28.13
CA GLU A 156 10.47 -5.79 -28.39
C GLU A 156 10.48 -7.18 -27.74
N LEU A 157 9.63 -7.42 -26.75
CA LEU A 157 9.33 -8.75 -26.22
C LEU A 157 8.38 -9.44 -27.22
N LYS A 158 8.90 -9.88 -28.36
CA LYS A 158 8.21 -10.83 -29.23
C LYS A 158 7.70 -11.98 -28.35
N PRO A 159 6.43 -12.40 -28.49
CA PRO A 159 5.98 -13.64 -27.85
C PRO A 159 7.00 -14.70 -28.28
N ILE A 160 7.54 -15.42 -27.31
CA ILE A 160 8.33 -16.63 -27.58
C ILE A 160 7.38 -17.52 -28.40
N ALA A 161 7.61 -17.56 -29.71
CA ALA A 161 6.93 -18.43 -30.62
C ALA A 161 7.31 -19.86 -30.23
N GLY A 162 6.44 -20.52 -29.50
CA GLY A 162 6.70 -21.85 -28.96
C GLY A 162 5.49 -22.52 -28.38
N ALA A 163 4.30 -22.30 -28.99
CA ALA A 163 3.11 -23.09 -28.73
C ALA A 163 2.35 -23.43 -30.02
N ASP A 164 3.09 -23.57 -31.13
CA ASP A 164 2.60 -24.26 -32.31
C ASP A 164 3.02 -25.73 -32.22
N GLY A 165 2.13 -26.54 -31.72
CA GLY A 165 2.38 -27.95 -31.73
C GLY A 165 1.41 -28.75 -30.88
N LEU A 166 0.10 -28.67 -31.13
CA LEU A 166 -0.82 -29.80 -30.99
C LEU A 166 -2.22 -29.50 -31.56
N LEU A 167 -2.32 -29.51 -32.85
CA LEU A 167 -3.62 -29.85 -33.49
C LEU A 167 -3.54 -31.30 -33.97
N PRO A 168 -4.35 -32.21 -33.45
CA PRO A 168 -4.48 -33.54 -34.03
C PRO A 168 -5.21 -33.42 -35.34
N ALA A 169 -4.59 -33.95 -36.38
CA ALA A 169 -5.18 -34.13 -37.67
C ALA A 169 -6.46 -35.00 -37.57
N GLY A 170 -7.62 -34.36 -37.75
CA GLY A 170 -8.90 -35.02 -37.93
C GLY A 170 -8.96 -35.60 -39.32
N ARG A 171 -9.04 -36.92 -39.38
CA ARG A 171 -9.21 -37.74 -40.58
C ARG A 171 -10.52 -37.41 -41.30
N SER A 172 -10.34 -37.20 -42.56
CA SER A 172 -11.35 -37.32 -43.61
C SER A 172 -11.96 -38.74 -43.67
N LYS A 173 -13.27 -38.84 -43.72
CA LYS A 173 -14.04 -39.71 -44.62
C LYS A 173 -15.42 -39.13 -44.80
#